data_d17d23ee2eeb765f48373715518131f4
#
_entry.id   d17d23ee2eeb765f48373715518131f4
#
_cell.length_a   1.000
_cell.length_b   1.000
_cell.length_c   1.000
_cell.angle_alpha   90.00
_cell.angle_beta   90.00
_cell.angle_gamma   90.00
#
_symmetry.space_group_name_H-M   'P 1'
#
loop_
_entity.id
_entity.type
_entity.pdbx_description
1 polymer ?
#
loop_
_entity_poly.entity_id
_entity_poly.type
_entity_poly.pdbx_seq_one_letter_code
_entity_poly.pdbx_strand_id
1 'polypeptide(L)'
;MPYYTFKRSGRNRYLVLRWKKRINGIPTIVKEISVGTAEDLAEILENGLNDIVLKSYSAGSTLSALYIDSKIGLRDTVNRIIGHKGKGMSPGDYMLLFIMNRLSDPCSKNSIEKWMNRDYASIIFQKVGSQDFWNAMDRFSDGDMKRIQDSMRDKIIELGYDFKNIFFDASNMYTFMEENDMAKKGHNKKHRYDLNQVSYYIASNYDYIPLYFESYAGNVHDSKTFESITGNIPVDSTLIFDRGYNSKANIDLISNRRYIGALKQSDHHDIMELSVENDSHIELSRNVYGREHRIILYHSQSLEKRRMAKFMKRMEKVMARVKKIMDSGDSDSMDKARLYLESENLNETVLLPSLEIDQERMDRRLSMMGKNAIFTSIMDMDAKNVIDLYRKRNRVEHCFRTINTVDMAFPIYHWTPQKIRVHMFFSLMAYLFLALIYNEIHSRDESVSLISTMGYMKDINLNYAARGKSVTVRMECKSDISKLIGKAMNLESMIKE
;
A
#
# COMPACT_ATOMS: atom_id res chain seq x y z
N MET A 1 -43.60 -6.19 -26.40
CA MET A 1 -44.06 -6.18 -24.98
C MET A 1 -43.99 -7.58 -24.43
N PRO A 2 -43.70 -7.78 -23.13
CA PRO A 2 -43.87 -9.08 -22.51
C PRO A 2 -45.35 -9.43 -22.46
N TYR A 3 -45.65 -10.71 -22.53
CA TYR A 3 -46.99 -11.26 -22.33
C TYR A 3 -46.91 -12.48 -21.43
N TYR A 4 -47.93 -12.75 -20.70
CA TYR A 4 -48.01 -13.94 -19.86
C TYR A 4 -48.76 -15.07 -20.56
N THR A 5 -48.36 -16.31 -20.26
CA THR A 5 -49.03 -17.51 -20.75
C THR A 5 -48.83 -18.62 -19.72
N PHE A 6 -49.67 -19.69 -19.84
CA PHE A 6 -49.53 -20.85 -19.01
C PHE A 6 -48.79 -21.97 -19.75
N LYS A 7 -47.84 -22.60 -19.06
CA LYS A 7 -47.13 -23.79 -19.55
C LYS A 7 -47.49 -24.97 -18.65
N ARG A 8 -47.85 -26.10 -19.26
CA ARG A 8 -48.08 -27.34 -18.51
C ARG A 8 -46.77 -28.13 -18.40
N SER A 9 -46.46 -28.62 -17.16
CA SER A 9 -45.41 -29.59 -16.95
C SER A 9 -45.94 -30.66 -15.95
N GLY A 10 -46.18 -31.85 -16.45
CA GLY A 10 -46.87 -32.87 -15.73
C GLY A 10 -48.31 -32.48 -15.38
N ARG A 11 -48.70 -32.60 -14.10
CA ARG A 11 -50.04 -32.21 -13.59
C ARG A 11 -50.17 -30.71 -13.28
N ASN A 12 -49.07 -29.98 -13.25
CA ASN A 12 -49.03 -28.56 -12.82
C ASN A 12 -49.09 -27.59 -13.99
N ARG A 13 -49.72 -26.43 -13.77
CA ARG A 13 -49.76 -25.27 -14.67
C ARG A 13 -48.93 -24.18 -14.09
N TYR A 14 -47.94 -23.70 -14.85
CA TYR A 14 -47.02 -22.62 -14.43
C TYR A 14 -47.37 -21.35 -15.22
N LEU A 15 -47.47 -20.22 -14.53
CA LEU A 15 -47.51 -18.91 -15.19
C LEU A 15 -46.11 -18.58 -15.69
N VAL A 16 -46.03 -18.13 -16.93
CA VAL A 16 -44.76 -17.83 -17.61
C VAL A 16 -44.87 -16.49 -18.29
N LEU A 17 -43.90 -15.61 -18.06
CA LEU A 17 -43.71 -14.36 -18.78
C LEU A 17 -42.80 -14.58 -19.98
N ARG A 18 -43.26 -14.17 -21.18
CA ARG A 18 -42.52 -14.35 -22.43
C ARG A 18 -42.30 -13.03 -23.13
N TRP A 19 -41.12 -12.84 -23.71
CA TRP A 19 -40.79 -11.77 -24.62
C TRP A 19 -40.63 -12.34 -26.01
N LYS A 20 -41.43 -11.81 -26.98
CA LYS A 20 -41.28 -12.16 -28.38
C LYS A 20 -40.58 -11.02 -29.15
N LYS A 21 -39.66 -11.37 -30.05
CA LYS A 21 -39.13 -10.52 -31.10
C LYS A 21 -39.34 -11.22 -32.46
N ARG A 22 -39.50 -10.46 -33.54
CA ARG A 22 -39.42 -11.02 -34.88
C ARG A 22 -37.96 -11.16 -35.29
N ILE A 23 -37.53 -12.38 -35.57
CA ILE A 23 -36.22 -12.70 -36.13
C ILE A 23 -36.50 -13.30 -37.50
N ASN A 24 -35.95 -12.65 -38.54
CA ASN A 24 -36.23 -13.03 -39.94
C ASN A 24 -37.74 -13.16 -40.29
N GLY A 25 -38.55 -12.26 -39.74
CA GLY A 25 -40.01 -12.27 -39.98
C GLY A 25 -40.81 -13.26 -39.08
N ILE A 26 -40.16 -14.16 -38.39
CA ILE A 26 -40.76 -15.20 -37.53
C ILE A 26 -40.84 -14.73 -36.09
N PRO A 27 -42.01 -14.79 -35.43
CA PRO A 27 -42.15 -14.42 -34.03
C PRO A 27 -41.46 -15.45 -33.14
N THR A 28 -40.27 -15.10 -32.60
CA THR A 28 -39.43 -15.96 -31.77
C THR A 28 -39.45 -15.50 -30.30
N ILE A 29 -39.56 -16.45 -29.38
CA ILE A 29 -39.44 -16.19 -27.95
C ILE A 29 -37.97 -15.98 -27.65
N VAL A 30 -37.60 -14.76 -27.20
CA VAL A 30 -36.20 -14.37 -26.91
C VAL A 30 -35.90 -14.41 -25.39
N LYS A 31 -36.93 -14.44 -24.57
CA LYS A 31 -36.80 -14.57 -23.10
C LYS A 31 -38.06 -15.20 -22.53
N GLU A 32 -37.88 -16.14 -21.59
CA GLU A 32 -38.98 -16.77 -20.85
C GLU A 32 -38.57 -16.74 -19.34
N ILE A 33 -39.49 -16.35 -18.47
CA ILE A 33 -39.34 -16.39 -17.02
C ILE A 33 -40.53 -17.15 -16.47
N SER A 34 -40.29 -18.25 -15.76
CA SER A 34 -41.32 -18.95 -14.98
C SER A 34 -41.61 -18.17 -13.70
N VAL A 35 -42.89 -17.85 -13.49
CA VAL A 35 -43.34 -17.07 -12.32
C VAL A 35 -43.79 -17.98 -11.19
N GLY A 36 -44.23 -19.20 -11.49
CA GLY A 36 -44.71 -20.18 -10.53
C GLY A 36 -46.07 -20.80 -10.87
N THR A 37 -46.63 -21.58 -9.96
CA THR A 37 -47.99 -22.12 -10.05
C THR A 37 -49.02 -21.06 -9.69
N ALA A 38 -50.30 -21.34 -9.87
CA ALA A 38 -51.39 -20.43 -9.44
C ALA A 38 -51.42 -20.33 -7.90
N GLU A 39 -51.07 -21.43 -7.23
CA GLU A 39 -50.96 -21.51 -5.78
C GLU A 39 -49.79 -20.67 -5.27
N ASP A 40 -48.63 -20.73 -5.90
CA ASP A 40 -47.46 -19.87 -5.57
C ASP A 40 -47.80 -18.36 -5.72
N LEU A 41 -48.59 -18.04 -6.76
CA LEU A 41 -49.02 -16.65 -7.00
C LEU A 41 -50.08 -16.21 -5.99
N ALA A 42 -51.06 -17.07 -5.67
CA ALA A 42 -52.05 -16.76 -4.64
C ALA A 42 -51.39 -16.53 -3.29
N GLU A 43 -50.43 -17.37 -2.91
CA GLU A 43 -49.63 -17.22 -1.69
C GLU A 43 -48.82 -15.91 -1.68
N ILE A 44 -48.22 -15.51 -2.84
CA ILE A 44 -47.54 -14.24 -2.97
C ILE A 44 -48.49 -13.04 -2.83
N LEU A 45 -49.68 -13.14 -3.39
CA LEU A 45 -50.67 -12.07 -3.35
C LEU A 45 -51.38 -11.96 -1.99
N GLU A 46 -51.63 -13.07 -1.31
CA GLU A 46 -52.27 -13.10 -0.01
C GLU A 46 -51.33 -12.71 1.14
N ASN A 47 -50.10 -13.23 1.12
CA ASN A 47 -49.13 -13.00 2.18
C ASN A 47 -48.22 -11.78 1.90
N GLY A 48 -48.31 -11.20 0.70
CA GLY A 48 -47.49 -10.06 0.26
C GLY A 48 -45.98 -10.37 0.29
N LEU A 49 -45.16 -9.34 0.47
CA LEU A 49 -43.70 -9.47 0.64
C LEU A 49 -43.28 -9.69 2.10
N ASN A 50 -44.24 -9.86 3.00
CA ASN A 50 -43.99 -9.89 4.44
C ASN A 50 -43.13 -11.08 4.91
N ASP A 51 -43.09 -12.18 4.15
CA ASP A 51 -42.30 -13.37 4.44
C ASP A 51 -40.91 -13.39 3.81
N ILE A 52 -40.53 -12.31 3.11
CA ILE A 52 -39.21 -12.23 2.49
C ILE A 52 -38.23 -11.60 3.47
N VAL A 53 -37.26 -12.38 3.89
CA VAL A 53 -36.11 -11.88 4.66
C VAL A 53 -35.04 -11.40 3.69
N LEU A 54 -34.78 -10.11 3.73
CA LEU A 54 -33.71 -9.49 2.95
C LEU A 54 -32.48 -9.25 3.83
N LYS A 55 -31.32 -9.69 3.37
CA LYS A 55 -30.02 -9.36 3.97
C LYS A 55 -29.06 -8.89 2.90
N SER A 56 -28.28 -7.88 3.23
CA SER A 56 -27.22 -7.38 2.35
C SER A 56 -25.89 -7.40 3.11
N TYR A 57 -24.86 -7.92 2.45
CA TYR A 57 -23.50 -7.99 2.98
C TYR A 57 -22.55 -7.23 2.07
N SER A 58 -21.63 -6.45 2.65
CA SER A 58 -20.45 -6.00 1.92
C SER A 58 -19.64 -7.24 1.49
N ALA A 59 -19.26 -7.33 0.23
CA ALA A 59 -18.69 -8.58 -0.27
C ALA A 59 -17.44 -8.40 -1.14
N GLY A 60 -17.26 -7.23 -1.76
CA GLY A 60 -16.23 -7.07 -2.76
C GLY A 60 -14.82 -7.32 -2.24
N SER A 61 -14.47 -6.80 -1.08
CA SER A 61 -13.15 -7.03 -0.47
C SER A 61 -12.95 -8.50 -0.08
N THR A 62 -13.96 -9.13 0.50
CA THR A 62 -13.92 -10.52 0.91
C THR A 62 -13.79 -11.46 -0.30
N LEU A 63 -14.60 -11.27 -1.34
CA LEU A 63 -14.53 -12.08 -2.56
C LEU A 63 -13.21 -11.85 -3.31
N SER A 64 -12.72 -10.61 -3.39
CA SER A 64 -11.42 -10.32 -4.00
C SER A 64 -10.26 -10.96 -3.24
N ALA A 65 -10.32 -10.97 -1.90
CA ALA A 65 -9.30 -11.65 -1.09
C ALA A 65 -9.35 -13.17 -1.31
N LEU A 66 -10.52 -13.78 -1.41
CA LEU A 66 -10.65 -15.21 -1.76
C LEU A 66 -10.07 -15.51 -3.14
N TYR A 67 -10.33 -14.65 -4.12
CA TYR A 67 -9.78 -14.80 -5.47
C TYR A 67 -8.24 -14.76 -5.45
N ILE A 68 -7.65 -13.79 -4.76
CA ILE A 68 -6.18 -13.73 -4.63
C ILE A 68 -5.65 -14.94 -3.87
N ASP A 69 -6.30 -15.35 -2.76
CA ASP A 69 -5.91 -16.54 -2.00
C ASP A 69 -5.94 -17.80 -2.89
N SER A 70 -6.94 -17.95 -3.75
CA SER A 70 -7.02 -19.07 -4.70
C SER A 70 -5.85 -19.10 -5.70
N LYS A 71 -5.25 -17.94 -6.03
CA LYS A 71 -4.09 -17.84 -6.94
C LYS A 71 -2.76 -18.11 -6.23
N ILE A 72 -2.56 -17.56 -5.03
CA ILE A 72 -1.26 -17.62 -4.35
C ILE A 72 -1.21 -18.66 -3.23
N GLY A 73 -2.37 -19.19 -2.78
CA GLY A 73 -2.45 -20.23 -1.77
C GLY A 73 -1.92 -19.81 -0.39
N LEU A 74 -2.16 -18.55 0.02
CA LEU A 74 -1.67 -18.05 1.32
C LEU A 74 -2.19 -18.87 2.48
N ARG A 75 -3.51 -19.10 2.54
CA ARG A 75 -4.16 -19.84 3.63
C ARG A 75 -3.56 -21.23 3.81
N ASP A 76 -3.41 -21.97 2.73
CA ASP A 76 -2.86 -23.33 2.75
C ASP A 76 -1.38 -23.33 3.11
N THR A 77 -0.62 -22.36 2.63
CA THR A 77 0.80 -22.17 2.98
C THR A 77 0.97 -21.90 4.47
N VAL A 78 0.17 -20.99 5.04
CA VAL A 78 0.19 -20.70 6.48
C VAL A 78 -0.16 -21.96 7.29
N ASN A 79 -1.20 -22.69 6.90
CA ASN A 79 -1.63 -23.91 7.59
C ASN A 79 -0.56 -25.01 7.53
N ARG A 80 0.15 -25.13 6.42
CA ARG A 80 1.24 -26.10 6.26
C ARG A 80 2.45 -25.73 7.14
N ILE A 81 2.81 -24.43 7.22
CA ILE A 81 3.99 -23.96 7.94
C ILE A 81 3.76 -23.98 9.46
N ILE A 82 2.62 -23.46 9.91
CA ILE A 82 2.27 -23.33 11.35
C ILE A 82 1.70 -24.64 11.90
N GLY A 83 1.05 -25.41 11.05
CA GLY A 83 0.27 -26.59 11.42
C GLY A 83 -1.11 -26.21 11.95
N HIS A 84 -2.09 -27.08 11.67
CA HIS A 84 -3.43 -26.98 12.23
C HIS A 84 -3.87 -28.35 12.75
N LYS A 85 -4.10 -28.43 14.06
CA LYS A 85 -4.62 -29.65 14.72
C LYS A 85 -5.89 -29.24 15.45
N GLY A 86 -7.05 -29.65 14.96
CA GLY A 86 -8.29 -29.38 15.67
C GLY A 86 -9.48 -29.06 14.78
N LYS A 87 -10.65 -28.92 15.44
CA LYS A 87 -11.91 -28.47 14.84
C LYS A 87 -12.01 -26.97 15.07
N GLY A 88 -12.02 -26.17 14.06
CA GLY A 88 -12.18 -24.71 14.16
C GLY A 88 -11.36 -23.98 13.08
N MET A 89 -11.31 -22.68 13.18
CA MET A 89 -10.55 -21.87 12.25
C MET A 89 -9.04 -22.14 12.36
N SER A 90 -8.40 -22.30 11.22
CA SER A 90 -6.96 -22.50 11.12
C SER A 90 -6.20 -21.17 11.25
N PRO A 91 -4.87 -21.16 11.50
CA PRO A 91 -4.07 -19.95 11.47
C PRO A 91 -4.17 -19.19 10.15
N GLY A 92 -4.25 -19.91 9.03
CA GLY A 92 -4.48 -19.34 7.70
C GLY A 92 -5.84 -18.66 7.57
N ASP A 93 -6.90 -19.23 8.17
CA ASP A 93 -8.21 -18.59 8.20
C ASP A 93 -8.21 -17.28 8.98
N TYR A 94 -7.55 -17.24 10.15
CA TYR A 94 -7.40 -15.99 10.92
C TYR A 94 -6.61 -14.92 10.17
N MET A 95 -5.55 -15.31 9.48
CA MET A 95 -4.76 -14.38 8.67
C MET A 95 -5.58 -13.86 7.50
N LEU A 96 -6.30 -14.73 6.78
CA LEU A 96 -7.13 -14.33 5.65
C LEU A 96 -8.30 -13.44 6.09
N LEU A 97 -8.96 -13.76 7.21
CA LEU A 97 -10.01 -12.92 7.80
C LEU A 97 -9.48 -11.54 8.20
N PHE A 98 -8.27 -11.46 8.75
CA PHE A 98 -7.62 -10.19 9.03
C PHE A 98 -7.38 -9.38 7.75
N ILE A 99 -6.89 -10.02 6.68
CA ILE A 99 -6.66 -9.39 5.37
C ILE A 99 -7.97 -8.83 4.82
N MET A 100 -9.05 -9.61 4.83
CA MET A 100 -10.39 -9.18 4.40
C MET A 100 -10.86 -7.93 5.14
N ASN A 101 -10.69 -7.92 6.47
CA ASN A 101 -11.02 -6.75 7.27
C ASN A 101 -10.19 -5.53 6.87
N ARG A 102 -8.89 -5.68 6.64
CA ARG A 102 -8.02 -4.57 6.22
C ARG A 102 -8.35 -4.03 4.84
N LEU A 103 -8.81 -4.87 3.94
CA LEU A 103 -9.25 -4.47 2.59
C LEU A 103 -10.66 -3.86 2.56
N SER A 104 -11.47 -4.12 3.58
CA SER A 104 -12.86 -3.66 3.67
C SER A 104 -12.99 -2.43 4.58
N ASP A 105 -13.08 -2.64 5.88
CA ASP A 105 -13.28 -1.61 6.90
C ASP A 105 -12.35 -1.87 8.09
N PRO A 106 -11.10 -1.36 8.03
CA PRO A 106 -10.09 -1.62 9.04
C PRO A 106 -10.59 -1.27 10.45
N CYS A 107 -10.59 -2.24 11.34
CA CYS A 107 -11.03 -2.06 12.72
C CYS A 107 -10.14 -2.79 13.73
N SER A 108 -10.32 -2.49 15.01
CA SER A 108 -9.65 -3.21 16.09
C SER A 108 -10.17 -4.65 16.19
N LYS A 109 -9.37 -5.55 16.75
CA LYS A 109 -9.79 -6.95 16.96
C LYS A 109 -11.01 -7.06 17.88
N ASN A 110 -11.22 -6.10 18.79
CA ASN A 110 -12.43 -6.02 19.61
C ASN A 110 -13.71 -5.70 18.81
N SER A 111 -13.56 -5.10 17.65
CA SER A 111 -14.67 -4.75 16.75
C SER A 111 -14.87 -5.74 15.60
N ILE A 112 -14.05 -6.80 15.53
CA ILE A 112 -14.03 -7.72 14.39
C ILE A 112 -15.37 -8.43 14.20
N GLU A 113 -16.02 -8.87 15.28
CA GLU A 113 -17.33 -9.50 15.26
C GLU A 113 -18.39 -8.56 14.70
N LYS A 114 -18.38 -7.29 15.12
CA LYS A 114 -19.34 -6.27 14.64
C LYS A 114 -19.15 -6.01 13.13
N TRP A 115 -17.91 -6.01 12.64
CA TRP A 115 -17.61 -5.89 11.22
C TRP A 115 -18.08 -7.14 10.47
N MET A 116 -17.76 -8.35 10.93
CA MET A 116 -18.16 -9.61 10.30
C MET A 116 -19.68 -9.68 10.08
N ASN A 117 -20.49 -9.24 11.04
CA ASN A 117 -21.95 -9.30 10.93
C ASN A 117 -22.54 -8.50 9.74
N ARG A 118 -21.74 -7.62 9.12
CA ARG A 118 -22.13 -6.81 7.95
C ARG A 118 -21.39 -7.20 6.68
N ASP A 119 -20.41 -8.10 6.80
CA ASP A 119 -19.54 -8.53 5.69
C ASP A 119 -19.81 -9.99 5.35
N TYR A 120 -19.61 -10.34 4.10
CA TYR A 120 -19.76 -11.72 3.59
C TYR A 120 -18.83 -12.70 4.32
N ALA A 121 -17.79 -12.23 4.97
CA ALA A 121 -16.91 -13.02 5.81
C ALA A 121 -17.68 -13.83 6.88
N SER A 122 -18.84 -13.35 7.36
CA SER A 122 -19.71 -14.07 8.31
C SER A 122 -20.34 -15.34 7.75
N ILE A 123 -20.44 -15.46 6.44
CA ILE A 123 -20.96 -16.67 5.77
C ILE A 123 -19.82 -17.70 5.57
N ILE A 124 -18.57 -17.21 5.45
CA ILE A 124 -17.39 -18.04 5.15
C ILE A 124 -16.77 -18.59 6.42
N PHE A 125 -16.65 -17.77 7.46
CA PHE A 125 -15.94 -18.08 8.68
C PHE A 125 -16.90 -18.20 9.88
N GLN A 126 -16.48 -19.01 10.85
CA GLN A 126 -17.15 -19.07 12.13
C GLN A 126 -17.04 -17.74 12.86
N LYS A 127 -17.97 -17.47 13.77
CA LYS A 127 -17.93 -16.31 14.67
C LYS A 127 -16.64 -16.34 15.49
N VAL A 128 -15.93 -15.22 15.53
CA VAL A 128 -14.65 -15.07 16.24
C VAL A 128 -14.66 -13.84 17.14
N GLY A 129 -14.05 -13.98 18.31
CA GLY A 129 -13.79 -12.89 19.23
C GLY A 129 -12.34 -12.39 19.15
N SER A 130 -12.05 -11.31 19.87
CA SER A 130 -10.69 -10.75 19.93
C SER A 130 -9.67 -11.73 20.53
N GLN A 131 -10.08 -12.52 21.52
CA GLN A 131 -9.21 -13.50 22.18
C GLN A 131 -8.78 -14.60 21.21
N ASP A 132 -9.67 -15.03 20.32
CA ASP A 132 -9.35 -16.05 19.31
C ASP A 132 -8.25 -15.57 18.36
N PHE A 133 -8.31 -14.29 17.95
CA PHE A 133 -7.25 -13.67 17.17
C PHE A 133 -5.93 -13.61 17.91
N TRP A 134 -5.94 -13.23 19.18
CA TRP A 134 -4.71 -13.17 19.99
C TRP A 134 -4.07 -14.53 20.16
N ASN A 135 -4.86 -15.56 20.41
CA ASN A 135 -4.41 -16.95 20.49
C ASN A 135 -3.86 -17.45 19.15
N ALA A 136 -4.49 -17.08 18.04
CA ALA A 136 -3.97 -17.41 16.71
C ALA A 136 -2.63 -16.72 16.42
N MET A 137 -2.48 -15.43 16.80
CA MET A 137 -1.24 -14.68 16.61
C MET A 137 -0.06 -15.23 17.42
N ASP A 138 -0.30 -15.83 18.60
CA ASP A 138 0.75 -16.44 19.43
C ASP A 138 1.42 -17.63 18.74
N ARG A 139 0.81 -18.19 17.70
CA ARG A 139 1.33 -19.34 16.95
C ARG A 139 2.38 -18.97 15.90
N PHE A 140 2.55 -17.70 15.57
CA PHE A 140 3.46 -17.23 14.53
C PHE A 140 4.81 -16.84 15.14
N SER A 141 5.87 -17.56 14.80
CA SER A 141 7.24 -17.16 15.08
C SER A 141 7.82 -16.28 13.95
N ASP A 142 8.92 -15.58 14.22
CA ASP A 142 9.63 -14.81 13.20
C ASP A 142 10.10 -15.71 12.04
N GLY A 143 10.56 -16.93 12.35
CA GLY A 143 10.94 -17.92 11.34
C GLY A 143 9.76 -18.39 10.47
N ASP A 144 8.55 -18.52 11.05
CA ASP A 144 7.35 -18.87 10.30
C ASP A 144 6.93 -17.75 9.36
N MET A 145 6.94 -16.51 9.83
CA MET A 145 6.63 -15.34 9.03
C MET A 145 7.57 -15.22 7.83
N LYS A 146 8.87 -15.46 8.03
CA LYS A 146 9.86 -15.49 6.94
C LYS A 146 9.55 -16.59 5.93
N ARG A 147 9.29 -17.82 6.36
CA ARG A 147 8.96 -18.95 5.46
C ARG A 147 7.68 -18.70 4.66
N ILE A 148 6.68 -18.09 5.29
CA ILE A 148 5.44 -17.70 4.59
C ILE A 148 5.76 -16.66 3.53
N GLN A 149 6.54 -15.64 3.85
CA GLN A 149 6.92 -14.57 2.92
C GLN A 149 7.73 -15.11 1.73
N ASP A 150 8.70 -16.01 1.98
CA ASP A 150 9.46 -16.68 0.92
C ASP A 150 8.55 -17.48 -0.02
N SER A 151 7.60 -18.25 0.54
CA SER A 151 6.65 -19.00 -0.26
C SER A 151 5.73 -18.09 -1.10
N MET A 152 5.30 -16.95 -0.54
CA MET A 152 4.47 -15.98 -1.28
C MET A 152 5.28 -15.31 -2.41
N ARG A 153 6.53 -14.95 -2.16
CA ARG A 153 7.43 -14.44 -3.20
C ARG A 153 7.53 -15.41 -4.37
N ASP A 154 7.77 -16.69 -4.10
CA ASP A 154 7.93 -17.70 -5.14
C ASP A 154 6.65 -17.85 -5.97
N LYS A 155 5.48 -17.81 -5.32
CA LYS A 155 4.17 -17.82 -6.01
C LYS A 155 3.94 -16.58 -6.87
N ILE A 156 4.36 -15.42 -6.41
CA ILE A 156 4.23 -14.15 -7.16
C ILE A 156 5.14 -14.18 -8.40
N ILE A 157 6.35 -14.76 -8.29
CA ILE A 157 7.24 -14.97 -9.43
C ILE A 157 6.61 -15.96 -10.44
N GLU A 158 6.00 -17.06 -9.96
CA GLU A 158 5.26 -18.00 -10.81
C GLU A 158 4.09 -17.34 -11.56
N LEU A 159 3.47 -16.30 -10.98
CA LEU A 159 2.44 -15.49 -11.64
C LEU A 159 3.00 -14.52 -12.71
N GLY A 160 4.32 -14.45 -12.87
CA GLY A 160 4.98 -13.66 -13.91
C GLY A 160 5.39 -12.25 -13.50
N TYR A 161 5.32 -11.89 -12.21
CA TYR A 161 5.81 -10.60 -11.76
C TYR A 161 7.34 -10.54 -11.73
N ASP A 162 7.88 -9.42 -12.24
CA ASP A 162 9.34 -9.19 -12.36
C ASP A 162 9.90 -8.51 -11.11
N PHE A 163 11.01 -9.03 -10.61
CA PHE A 163 11.76 -8.49 -9.48
C PHE A 163 13.21 -8.15 -9.85
N LYS A 164 13.48 -7.87 -11.12
CA LYS A 164 14.82 -7.43 -11.57
C LYS A 164 15.24 -6.10 -10.97
N ASN A 165 14.27 -5.23 -10.68
CA ASN A 165 14.50 -3.92 -10.08
C ASN A 165 13.71 -3.81 -8.77
N ILE A 166 14.42 -3.65 -7.67
CA ILE A 166 13.84 -3.58 -6.33
C ILE A 166 14.06 -2.20 -5.73
N PHE A 167 12.97 -1.56 -5.40
CA PHE A 167 12.93 -0.30 -4.69
C PHE A 167 12.68 -0.58 -3.22
N PHE A 168 13.54 -0.08 -2.35
CA PHE A 168 13.31 -0.23 -0.92
C PHE A 168 13.48 1.08 -0.17
N ASP A 169 12.72 1.20 0.89
CA ASP A 169 12.77 2.30 1.83
C ASP A 169 12.14 1.86 3.16
N ALA A 170 12.33 2.66 4.19
CA ALA A 170 11.75 2.46 5.51
C ALA A 170 10.71 3.54 5.82
N SER A 171 9.78 3.17 6.68
CA SER A 171 8.77 4.08 7.22
C SER A 171 8.46 3.74 8.67
N ASN A 172 7.67 4.57 9.32
CA ASN A 172 7.23 4.36 10.69
C ASN A 172 5.75 4.65 10.86
N MET A 173 5.16 4.02 11.88
CA MET A 173 3.81 4.26 12.35
C MET A 173 3.86 4.65 13.81
N TYR A 174 3.24 5.76 14.17
CA TYR A 174 3.10 6.13 15.59
C TYR A 174 2.09 5.21 16.28
N THR A 175 2.28 5.05 17.57
CA THR A 175 1.39 4.29 18.45
C THR A 175 1.26 4.99 19.80
N PHE A 176 0.13 4.75 20.44
CA PHE A 176 -0.12 5.25 21.80
C PHE A 176 0.37 4.28 22.89
N MET A 177 1.08 3.22 22.52
CA MET A 177 1.70 2.32 23.51
C MET A 177 2.90 3.01 24.15
N GLU A 178 2.96 3.00 25.49
CA GLU A 178 4.03 3.63 26.24
C GLU A 178 5.16 2.66 26.56
N GLU A 179 4.84 1.45 26.98
CA GLU A 179 5.81 0.44 27.42
C GLU A 179 5.79 -0.79 26.49
N ASN A 180 6.69 -0.81 25.51
CA ASN A 180 6.92 -1.97 24.65
C ASN A 180 8.28 -1.84 23.94
N ASP A 181 9.00 -2.96 23.77
CA ASP A 181 10.32 -2.94 23.14
C ASP A 181 10.29 -2.62 21.65
N MET A 182 9.19 -2.86 20.96
CA MET A 182 9.00 -2.46 19.56
C MET A 182 8.54 -1.00 19.42
N ALA A 183 7.79 -0.48 20.40
CA ALA A 183 7.24 0.87 20.39
C ALA A 183 8.19 1.82 21.14
N LYS A 184 9.06 2.50 20.43
CA LYS A 184 10.08 3.41 20.99
C LYS A 184 10.00 4.77 20.29
N LYS A 185 10.46 5.82 20.97
CA LYS A 185 10.63 7.14 20.35
C LYS A 185 11.77 7.11 19.34
N GLY A 186 11.55 7.76 18.20
CA GLY A 186 12.52 7.80 17.11
C GLY A 186 12.24 8.96 16.16
N HIS A 187 12.98 9.03 15.06
CA HIS A 187 12.74 10.03 14.02
C HIS A 187 11.41 9.76 13.33
N ASN A 188 10.38 10.54 13.71
CA ASN A 188 9.02 10.36 13.20
C ASN A 188 8.78 11.20 11.94
N LYS A 189 8.54 10.57 10.80
CA LYS A 189 8.25 11.24 9.51
C LYS A 189 6.98 12.13 9.54
N LYS A 190 6.09 11.95 10.54
CA LYS A 190 4.88 12.77 10.77
C LYS A 190 5.08 13.86 11.84
N HIS A 191 6.30 14.05 12.33
CA HIS A 191 6.66 15.03 13.39
C HIS A 191 5.89 14.85 14.70
N ARG A 192 5.44 13.63 15.03
CA ARG A 192 4.78 13.27 16.28
C ARG A 192 5.82 12.73 17.28
N TYR A 193 6.74 13.60 17.70
CA TYR A 193 7.81 13.27 18.65
C TYR A 193 7.33 13.00 20.07
N ASP A 194 6.07 13.34 20.35
CA ASP A 194 5.34 13.04 21.58
C ASP A 194 4.99 11.55 21.71
N LEU A 195 4.85 10.82 20.60
CA LEU A 195 4.42 9.43 20.56
C LEU A 195 5.57 8.46 20.26
N ASN A 196 5.41 7.23 20.75
CA ASN A 196 6.23 6.10 20.32
C ASN A 196 5.85 5.69 18.88
N GLN A 197 6.75 4.95 18.23
CA GLN A 197 6.55 4.45 16.88
C GLN A 197 7.05 3.02 16.73
N VAL A 198 6.52 2.32 15.75
CA VAL A 198 7.04 1.07 15.21
C VAL A 198 7.54 1.36 13.80
N SER A 199 8.75 0.93 13.48
CA SER A 199 9.35 1.11 12.16
C SER A 199 9.19 -0.17 11.33
N TYR A 200 9.19 -0.01 10.01
CA TYR A 200 9.15 -1.11 9.07
C TYR A 200 9.77 -0.71 7.74
N TYR A 201 10.30 -1.68 7.00
CA TYR A 201 10.72 -1.46 5.62
C TYR A 201 9.88 -2.28 4.64
N ILE A 202 9.88 -1.83 3.40
CA ILE A 202 9.32 -2.55 2.25
C ILE A 202 10.35 -2.53 1.13
N ALA A 203 10.59 -3.70 0.55
CA ALA A 203 11.28 -3.87 -0.72
C ALA A 203 10.25 -4.31 -1.76
N SER A 204 9.98 -3.48 -2.76
CA SER A 204 8.92 -3.70 -3.75
C SER A 204 9.45 -3.61 -5.18
N ASN A 205 8.74 -4.24 -6.11
CA ASN A 205 8.98 -4.07 -7.53
C ASN A 205 8.28 -2.82 -8.11
N TYR A 206 8.32 -2.69 -9.43
CA TYR A 206 7.66 -1.61 -10.17
C TYR A 206 6.13 -1.62 -10.02
N ASP A 207 5.50 -2.78 -9.84
CA ASP A 207 4.05 -2.97 -9.77
C ASP A 207 3.49 -2.81 -8.35
N TYR A 208 4.22 -2.14 -7.45
CA TYR A 208 3.88 -1.95 -6.03
C TYR A 208 3.81 -3.23 -5.20
N ILE A 209 4.26 -4.37 -5.75
CA ILE A 209 4.21 -5.65 -5.06
C ILE A 209 5.38 -5.76 -4.10
N PRO A 210 5.15 -5.94 -2.79
CA PRO A 210 6.23 -6.11 -1.82
C PRO A 210 6.83 -7.51 -1.97
N LEU A 211 8.16 -7.56 -2.21
CA LEU A 211 8.95 -8.77 -2.20
C LEU A 211 9.30 -9.18 -0.78
N TYR A 212 9.78 -8.21 -0.01
CA TYR A 212 10.11 -8.33 1.40
C TYR A 212 9.65 -7.14 2.20
N PHE A 213 9.28 -7.41 3.42
CA PHE A 213 8.95 -6.42 4.43
C PHE A 213 9.21 -6.99 5.81
N GLU A 214 9.61 -6.12 6.74
CA GLU A 214 9.85 -6.48 8.13
C GLU A 214 9.59 -5.27 9.03
N SER A 215 9.15 -5.51 10.27
CA SER A 215 8.97 -4.47 11.28
C SER A 215 10.04 -4.59 12.37
N TYR A 216 10.48 -3.45 12.86
CA TYR A 216 11.53 -3.34 13.88
C TYR A 216 11.21 -2.20 14.86
N ALA A 217 12.01 -2.13 15.94
CA ALA A 217 11.80 -1.14 16.99
C ALA A 217 11.94 0.29 16.46
N GLY A 218 11.06 1.18 16.93
CA GLY A 218 10.96 2.55 16.42
C GLY A 218 12.18 3.45 16.61
N ASN A 219 13.14 3.06 17.46
CA ASN A 219 14.40 3.78 17.69
C ASN A 219 15.59 3.24 16.88
N VAL A 220 15.38 2.19 16.08
CA VAL A 220 16.44 1.65 15.21
C VAL A 220 16.55 2.56 13.98
N HIS A 221 17.78 2.99 13.68
CA HIS A 221 18.06 3.81 12.51
C HIS A 221 17.96 2.97 11.22
N ASP A 222 17.32 3.50 10.18
CA ASP A 222 17.04 2.79 8.94
C ASP A 222 18.30 2.18 8.29
N SER A 223 19.46 2.86 8.37
CA SER A 223 20.72 2.35 7.82
C SER A 223 21.19 1.03 8.45
N LYS A 224 20.78 0.72 9.69
CA LYS A 224 21.12 -0.54 10.37
C LYS A 224 20.31 -1.73 9.87
N THR A 225 19.20 -1.48 9.17
CA THR A 225 18.36 -2.53 8.59
C THR A 225 18.83 -2.96 7.20
N PHE A 226 19.83 -2.27 6.63
CA PHE A 226 20.28 -2.47 5.25
C PHE A 226 20.76 -3.89 4.98
N GLU A 227 21.50 -4.49 5.91
CA GLU A 227 21.99 -5.87 5.82
C GLU A 227 20.81 -6.87 5.78
N SER A 228 19.82 -6.70 6.67
CA SER A 228 18.61 -7.53 6.66
C SER A 228 17.85 -7.40 5.35
N ILE A 229 17.66 -6.16 4.86
CA ILE A 229 16.96 -5.90 3.60
C ILE A 229 17.68 -6.60 2.44
N THR A 230 18.98 -6.32 2.28
CA THR A 230 19.76 -6.80 1.13
C THR A 230 20.02 -8.30 1.17
N GLY A 231 20.12 -8.89 2.35
CA GLY A 231 20.27 -10.34 2.54
C GLY A 231 19.05 -11.14 2.10
N ASN A 232 17.87 -10.53 2.06
CA ASN A 232 16.62 -11.18 1.63
C ASN A 232 16.28 -10.97 0.14
N ILE A 233 16.93 -10.02 -0.54
CA ILE A 233 16.66 -9.72 -1.96
C ILE A 233 17.56 -10.60 -2.85
N PRO A 234 17.04 -11.17 -3.96
CA PRO A 234 17.86 -11.95 -4.91
C PRO A 234 19.10 -11.19 -5.39
N VAL A 235 20.22 -11.90 -5.54
CA VAL A 235 21.54 -11.27 -5.84
C VAL A 235 21.57 -10.62 -7.21
N ASP A 236 20.84 -11.15 -8.16
CA ASP A 236 20.73 -10.67 -9.54
C ASP A 236 19.81 -9.45 -9.70
N SER A 237 19.08 -9.08 -8.66
CA SER A 237 18.24 -7.87 -8.68
C SER A 237 19.08 -6.60 -8.57
N THR A 238 18.66 -5.56 -9.30
CA THR A 238 19.17 -4.19 -9.14
C THR A 238 18.54 -3.53 -7.94
N LEU A 239 19.34 -3.07 -7.00
CA LEU A 239 18.87 -2.38 -5.78
C LEU A 239 18.76 -0.88 -6.02
N ILE A 240 17.60 -0.27 -5.71
CA ILE A 240 17.38 1.16 -5.81
C ILE A 240 16.94 1.70 -4.45
N PHE A 241 17.75 2.60 -3.89
CA PHE A 241 17.55 3.07 -2.52
C PHE A 241 17.81 4.57 -2.33
N ASP A 242 17.35 5.12 -1.21
CA ASP A 242 17.52 6.52 -0.87
C ASP A 242 18.86 6.77 -0.18
N ARG A 243 19.25 8.04 -0.18
CA ARG A 243 20.48 8.56 0.45
C ARG A 243 20.59 8.27 1.96
N GLY A 244 19.49 7.94 2.61
CA GLY A 244 19.47 7.54 4.03
C GLY A 244 20.26 6.27 4.34
N TYR A 245 20.48 5.43 3.34
CA TYR A 245 21.22 4.17 3.46
C TYR A 245 22.71 4.30 3.09
N ASN A 246 23.16 5.46 2.67
CA ASN A 246 24.52 5.67 2.21
C ASN A 246 25.53 5.59 3.38
N SER A 247 26.37 4.59 3.33
CA SER A 247 27.58 4.47 4.17
C SER A 247 28.60 3.55 3.49
N LYS A 248 29.88 3.68 3.84
CA LYS A 248 30.90 2.76 3.31
C LYS A 248 30.54 1.31 3.61
N ALA A 249 30.16 0.99 4.85
CA ALA A 249 29.78 -0.35 5.27
C ALA A 249 28.63 -0.93 4.45
N ASN A 250 27.56 -0.15 4.21
CA ASN A 250 26.42 -0.58 3.41
C ASN A 250 26.78 -0.82 1.95
N ILE A 251 27.63 0.04 1.36
CA ILE A 251 28.06 -0.13 -0.03
C ILE A 251 29.01 -1.34 -0.16
N ASP A 252 29.83 -1.62 0.83
CA ASP A 252 30.68 -2.82 0.85
C ASP A 252 29.82 -4.12 0.86
N LEU A 253 28.72 -4.16 1.59
CA LEU A 253 27.79 -5.29 1.63
C LEU A 253 27.16 -5.63 0.26
N ILE A 254 26.95 -4.65 -0.60
CA ILE A 254 26.33 -4.83 -1.92
C ILE A 254 27.30 -4.72 -3.09
N SER A 255 28.60 -4.78 -2.79
CA SER A 255 29.66 -4.54 -3.78
C SER A 255 29.65 -5.47 -5.00
N ASN A 256 29.06 -6.67 -4.85
CA ASN A 256 28.88 -7.65 -5.93
C ASN A 256 27.50 -7.58 -6.61
N ARG A 257 26.71 -6.55 -6.35
CA ARG A 257 25.36 -6.35 -6.88
C ARG A 257 25.28 -5.16 -7.83
N ARG A 258 24.22 -5.13 -8.59
CA ARG A 258 23.80 -3.93 -9.33
C ARG A 258 23.01 -3.02 -8.40
N TYR A 259 23.35 -1.74 -8.36
CA TYR A 259 22.64 -0.79 -7.50
C TYR A 259 22.65 0.64 -8.05
N ILE A 260 21.68 1.41 -7.59
CA ILE A 260 21.52 2.85 -7.86
C ILE A 260 21.18 3.54 -6.53
N GLY A 261 22.02 4.49 -6.13
CA GLY A 261 21.80 5.35 -4.97
C GLY A 261 21.93 6.81 -5.33
N ALA A 262 21.42 7.72 -4.48
CA ALA A 262 21.60 9.16 -4.66
C ALA A 262 22.64 9.71 -3.70
N LEU A 263 23.48 10.62 -4.16
CA LEU A 263 24.42 11.34 -3.31
C LEU A 263 23.70 12.39 -2.44
N LYS A 264 24.20 12.59 -1.22
CA LYS A 264 23.79 13.72 -0.39
C LYS A 264 24.45 14.98 -0.93
N GLN A 265 23.66 15.99 -1.22
CA GLN A 265 24.17 17.28 -1.74
C GLN A 265 25.14 17.96 -0.76
N SER A 266 24.88 17.84 0.54
CA SER A 266 25.72 18.41 1.60
C SER A 266 27.11 17.80 1.67
N ASP A 267 27.29 16.55 1.25
CA ASP A 267 28.53 15.80 1.42
C ASP A 267 29.39 15.81 0.14
N HIS A 268 28.85 16.31 -0.98
CA HIS A 268 29.45 16.28 -2.32
C HIS A 268 29.26 17.60 -3.05
N HIS A 269 29.63 18.73 -2.44
CA HIS A 269 29.50 20.07 -3.02
C HIS A 269 30.30 20.20 -4.33
N ASP A 270 31.49 19.61 -4.40
CA ASP A 270 32.36 19.59 -5.58
C ASP A 270 31.65 19.03 -6.81
N ILE A 271 30.85 17.97 -6.65
CA ILE A 271 30.06 17.39 -7.74
C ILE A 271 28.85 18.28 -8.08
N MET A 272 28.16 18.82 -7.05
CA MET A 272 26.95 19.63 -7.25
C MET A 272 27.21 20.98 -7.90
N GLU A 273 28.42 21.52 -7.79
CA GLU A 273 28.84 22.79 -8.38
C GLU A 273 29.17 22.67 -9.87
N LEU A 274 29.44 21.47 -10.39
CA LEU A 274 29.69 21.26 -11.80
C LEU A 274 28.54 21.79 -12.67
N SER A 275 28.89 22.40 -13.81
CA SER A 275 27.90 22.92 -14.77
C SER A 275 27.20 21.78 -15.48
N VAL A 276 25.86 21.82 -15.52
CA VAL A 276 25.00 20.90 -16.27
C VAL A 276 23.93 21.73 -16.98
N GLU A 277 23.74 21.47 -18.25
CA GLU A 277 22.68 22.13 -19.03
C GLU A 277 21.28 21.76 -18.52
N ASN A 278 20.33 22.63 -18.79
CA ASN A 278 18.93 22.41 -18.37
C ASN A 278 18.39 21.10 -18.98
N ASP A 279 17.73 20.32 -18.10
CA ASP A 279 17.14 19.02 -18.45
C ASP A 279 18.12 18.03 -19.12
N SER A 280 19.43 18.17 -18.80
CA SER A 280 20.51 17.32 -19.28
C SER A 280 21.24 16.62 -18.13
N HIS A 281 22.30 15.89 -18.48
CA HIS A 281 23.18 15.22 -17.51
C HIS A 281 24.63 15.21 -17.98
N ILE A 282 25.53 15.01 -17.01
CA ILE A 282 26.93 14.69 -17.26
C ILE A 282 27.32 13.45 -16.46
N GLU A 283 28.28 12.73 -16.96
CA GLU A 283 28.81 11.52 -16.36
C GLU A 283 30.28 11.71 -15.94
N LEU A 284 30.61 11.18 -14.79
CA LEU A 284 32.00 11.22 -14.27
C LEU A 284 32.28 9.97 -13.40
N SER A 285 33.54 9.64 -13.23
CA SER A 285 33.97 8.65 -12.25
C SER A 285 34.50 9.35 -11.01
N ARG A 286 34.08 8.87 -9.82
CA ARG A 286 34.54 9.40 -8.53
C ARG A 286 34.58 8.30 -7.49
N ASN A 287 35.55 8.41 -6.60
CA ASN A 287 35.59 7.59 -5.40
C ASN A 287 34.61 8.16 -4.38
N VAL A 288 33.52 7.43 -4.13
CA VAL A 288 32.53 7.74 -3.08
C VAL A 288 32.29 6.47 -2.25
N TYR A 289 32.14 6.65 -0.95
CA TYR A 289 31.97 5.52 0.00
C TYR A 289 33.07 4.46 -0.08
N GLY A 290 34.33 4.88 -0.43
CA GLY A 290 35.51 4.01 -0.47
C GLY A 290 35.66 3.20 -1.76
N ARG A 291 34.83 3.44 -2.79
CA ARG A 291 34.86 2.75 -4.10
C ARG A 291 34.69 3.73 -5.23
N GLU A 292 35.26 3.37 -6.37
CA GLU A 292 35.03 4.10 -7.61
C GLU A 292 33.63 3.78 -8.15
N HIS A 293 32.88 4.83 -8.47
CA HIS A 293 31.53 4.72 -9.01
C HIS A 293 31.35 5.57 -10.26
N ARG A 294 30.47 5.13 -11.13
CA ARG A 294 29.87 5.97 -12.16
C ARG A 294 28.90 6.93 -11.48
N ILE A 295 29.14 8.23 -11.61
CA ILE A 295 28.29 9.30 -11.09
C ILE A 295 27.56 9.93 -12.27
N ILE A 296 26.26 10.09 -12.14
CA ILE A 296 25.41 10.79 -13.09
C ILE A 296 24.85 12.01 -12.40
N LEU A 297 25.38 13.18 -12.71
CA LEU A 297 24.85 14.46 -12.27
C LEU A 297 23.86 14.95 -13.31
N TYR A 298 22.61 15.15 -12.93
CA TYR A 298 21.57 15.62 -13.84
C TYR A 298 20.84 16.84 -13.29
N HIS A 299 20.35 17.67 -14.20
CA HIS A 299 19.52 18.83 -13.92
C HIS A 299 18.07 18.59 -14.34
N SER A 300 17.12 19.19 -13.63
CA SER A 300 15.71 19.21 -13.99
C SER A 300 15.12 20.60 -13.72
N GLN A 301 14.74 21.29 -14.76
CA GLN A 301 14.17 22.63 -14.69
C GLN A 301 12.85 22.66 -13.89
N SER A 302 12.03 21.62 -14.03
CA SER A 302 10.78 21.49 -13.26
C SER A 302 11.03 21.35 -11.76
N LEU A 303 12.07 20.60 -11.38
CA LEU A 303 12.50 20.43 -9.99
C LEU A 303 13.10 21.73 -9.44
N GLU A 304 13.92 22.40 -10.23
CA GLU A 304 14.51 23.71 -9.91
C GLU A 304 13.42 24.72 -9.57
N LYS A 305 12.49 24.97 -10.50
CA LYS A 305 11.37 25.91 -10.30
C LYS A 305 10.60 25.62 -9.01
N ARG A 306 10.28 24.35 -8.76
CA ARG A 306 9.54 23.95 -7.57
C ARG A 306 10.35 24.16 -6.28
N ARG A 307 11.63 23.79 -6.27
CA ARG A 307 12.51 23.96 -5.09
C ARG A 307 12.77 25.44 -4.83
N MET A 308 13.03 26.22 -5.87
CA MET A 308 13.23 27.67 -5.79
C MET A 308 11.99 28.37 -5.21
N ALA A 309 10.80 28.11 -5.73
CA ALA A 309 9.57 28.70 -5.21
C ALA A 309 9.34 28.36 -3.73
N LYS A 310 9.59 27.11 -3.33
CA LYS A 310 9.49 26.69 -1.93
C LYS A 310 10.53 27.36 -1.05
N PHE A 311 11.74 27.50 -1.54
CA PHE A 311 12.84 28.14 -0.83
C PHE A 311 12.57 29.63 -0.63
N MET A 312 12.20 30.36 -1.68
CA MET A 312 11.88 31.80 -1.60
C MET A 312 10.74 32.06 -0.60
N LYS A 313 9.66 31.29 -0.66
CA LYS A 313 8.57 31.40 0.32
C LYS A 313 9.01 31.13 1.76
N ARG A 314 9.95 30.18 1.97
CA ARG A 314 10.55 29.93 3.28
C ARG A 314 11.43 31.10 3.72
N MET A 315 12.26 31.61 2.82
CA MET A 315 13.15 32.74 3.05
C MET A 315 12.36 33.97 3.53
N GLU A 316 11.26 34.32 2.85
CA GLU A 316 10.38 35.43 3.25
C GLU A 316 9.88 35.26 4.70
N LYS A 317 9.43 34.05 5.06
CA LYS A 317 8.96 33.76 6.42
C LYS A 317 10.06 33.86 7.46
N VAL A 318 11.24 33.35 7.14
CA VAL A 318 12.40 33.41 8.04
C VAL A 318 12.84 34.87 8.25
N MET A 319 12.97 35.63 7.18
CA MET A 319 13.33 37.04 7.25
C MET A 319 12.32 37.84 8.09
N ALA A 320 11.04 37.66 7.87
CA ALA A 320 9.99 38.29 8.67
C ALA A 320 10.09 37.94 10.16
N ARG A 321 10.43 36.67 10.49
CA ARG A 321 10.59 36.22 11.88
C ARG A 321 11.87 36.79 12.51
N VAL A 322 12.99 36.76 11.81
CA VAL A 322 14.26 37.35 12.25
C VAL A 322 14.10 38.82 12.52
N LYS A 323 13.47 39.59 11.60
CA LYS A 323 13.16 41.00 11.80
C LYS A 323 12.39 41.24 13.09
N LYS A 324 11.32 40.45 13.36
CA LYS A 324 10.57 40.57 14.61
C LYS A 324 11.40 40.28 15.88
N ILE A 325 12.37 39.34 15.80
CA ILE A 325 13.27 39.04 16.91
C ILE A 325 14.22 40.23 17.12
N MET A 326 14.76 40.82 16.05
CA MET A 326 15.64 42.00 16.13
C MET A 326 14.92 43.25 16.64
N ASP A 327 13.67 43.45 16.21
CA ASP A 327 12.83 44.59 16.61
C ASP A 327 12.28 44.47 18.04
N SER A 328 12.44 43.32 18.73
CA SER A 328 11.97 43.17 20.12
C SER A 328 12.73 44.00 21.13
N GLY A 329 13.94 44.41 20.80
CA GLY A 329 14.79 45.24 21.68
C GLY A 329 15.38 44.51 22.88
N ASP A 330 15.22 43.16 22.94
CA ASP A 330 15.79 42.32 23.99
C ASP A 330 17.34 42.34 23.87
N SER A 331 18.04 42.30 25.00
CA SER A 331 19.52 42.28 25.04
C SER A 331 20.15 41.09 24.31
N ASP A 332 19.41 40.00 24.17
CA ASP A 332 19.81 38.76 23.53
C ASP A 332 19.17 38.52 22.16
N SER A 333 18.52 39.55 21.59
CA SER A 333 17.82 39.46 20.29
C SER A 333 18.73 39.00 19.14
N MET A 334 20.00 39.46 19.15
CA MET A 334 21.01 39.07 18.16
C MET A 334 21.34 37.58 18.20
N ASP A 335 21.54 37.02 19.41
CA ASP A 335 21.84 35.60 19.58
C ASP A 335 20.63 34.73 19.23
N LYS A 336 19.43 35.14 19.62
CA LYS A 336 18.18 34.49 19.23
C LYS A 336 18.00 34.47 17.71
N ALA A 337 18.29 35.57 17.04
CA ALA A 337 18.22 35.69 15.58
C ALA A 337 19.24 34.75 14.89
N ARG A 338 20.46 34.68 15.41
CA ARG A 338 21.54 33.81 14.91
C ARG A 338 21.13 32.35 15.04
N LEU A 339 20.72 31.90 16.23
CA LEU A 339 20.27 30.54 16.50
C LEU A 339 19.08 30.12 15.62
N TYR A 340 18.15 31.07 15.39
CA TYR A 340 17.04 30.81 14.50
C TYR A 340 17.48 30.64 13.03
N LEU A 341 18.39 31.50 12.52
CA LEU A 341 18.97 31.34 11.20
C LEU A 341 19.76 30.04 11.05
N GLU A 342 20.50 29.63 12.07
CA GLU A 342 21.20 28.33 12.10
C GLU A 342 20.21 27.17 12.02
N SER A 343 19.14 27.19 12.82
CA SER A 343 18.10 26.15 12.80
C SER A 343 17.43 26.03 11.43
N GLU A 344 17.39 27.12 10.67
CA GLU A 344 16.85 27.19 9.31
C GLU A 344 17.93 27.01 8.22
N ASN A 345 19.22 26.76 8.60
CA ASN A 345 20.36 26.68 7.69
C ASN A 345 20.47 27.89 6.75
N LEU A 346 20.30 29.09 7.30
CA LEU A 346 20.35 30.37 6.57
C LEU A 346 21.37 31.35 7.17
N ASN A 347 22.06 30.97 8.25
CA ASN A 347 23.06 31.75 8.96
C ASN A 347 24.21 32.23 8.08
N GLU A 348 24.53 31.48 7.02
CA GLU A 348 25.57 31.90 6.06
C GLU A 348 25.03 32.76 4.90
N THR A 349 23.74 32.72 4.65
CA THR A 349 23.08 33.42 3.53
C THR A 349 22.52 34.78 3.96
N VAL A 350 22.14 34.91 5.25
CA VAL A 350 21.60 36.16 5.81
C VAL A 350 22.60 36.71 6.79
N LEU A 351 23.04 37.93 6.52
CA LEU A 351 24.04 38.65 7.31
C LEU A 351 23.35 39.42 8.44
N LEU A 352 23.80 39.24 9.66
CA LEU A 352 23.36 40.00 10.82
C LEU A 352 24.40 41.09 11.17
N PRO A 353 24.01 42.30 11.64
CA PRO A 353 22.63 42.72 11.95
C PRO A 353 21.85 43.30 10.78
N SER A 354 22.49 43.56 9.63
CA SER A 354 21.91 44.31 8.50
C SER A 354 20.72 43.58 7.84
N LEU A 355 20.56 42.27 8.05
CA LEU A 355 19.60 41.41 7.34
C LEU A 355 19.79 41.39 5.82
N GLU A 356 20.99 41.80 5.35
CA GLU A 356 21.36 41.69 3.95
C GLU A 356 21.58 40.25 3.53
N ILE A 357 21.35 39.97 2.26
CA ILE A 357 21.57 38.66 1.68
C ILE A 357 22.98 38.64 1.06
N ASP A 358 23.80 37.69 1.48
CA ASP A 358 25.05 37.36 0.81
C ASP A 358 24.71 36.78 -0.59
N GLN A 359 24.86 37.58 -1.61
CA GLN A 359 24.44 37.23 -2.97
C GLN A 359 25.25 36.06 -3.55
N GLU A 360 26.54 35.96 -3.26
CA GLU A 360 27.38 34.87 -3.76
C GLU A 360 26.92 33.54 -3.19
N ARG A 361 26.67 33.48 -1.90
CA ARG A 361 26.17 32.28 -1.22
C ARG A 361 24.74 31.92 -1.65
N MET A 362 23.91 32.93 -1.90
CA MET A 362 22.57 32.74 -2.43
C MET A 362 22.64 32.13 -3.84
N ASP A 363 23.42 32.69 -4.74
CA ASP A 363 23.56 32.22 -6.13
C ASP A 363 24.13 30.79 -6.18
N ARG A 364 25.13 30.48 -5.33
CA ARG A 364 25.66 29.14 -5.17
C ARG A 364 24.55 28.16 -4.73
N ARG A 365 23.74 28.54 -3.77
CA ARG A 365 22.62 27.70 -3.29
C ARG A 365 21.54 27.50 -4.36
N LEU A 366 21.20 28.54 -5.09
CA LEU A 366 20.23 28.52 -6.18
C LEU A 366 20.72 27.63 -7.32
N SER A 367 22.01 27.70 -7.69
CA SER A 367 22.60 26.91 -8.78
C SER A 367 22.52 25.38 -8.55
N MET A 368 22.35 24.95 -7.31
CA MET A 368 22.21 23.53 -6.96
C MET A 368 20.77 23.03 -6.93
N MET A 369 19.76 23.94 -7.03
CA MET A 369 18.37 23.55 -6.75
C MET A 369 17.76 22.60 -7.76
N GLY A 370 18.16 22.63 -9.01
CA GLY A 370 17.70 21.72 -10.07
C GLY A 370 18.47 20.42 -10.14
N LYS A 371 19.60 20.34 -9.45
CA LYS A 371 20.56 19.23 -9.60
C LYS A 371 20.29 18.07 -8.65
N ASN A 372 20.57 16.86 -9.12
CA ASN A 372 20.71 15.66 -8.30
C ASN A 372 21.86 14.82 -8.87
N ALA A 373 22.57 14.11 -8.01
CA ALA A 373 23.60 13.18 -8.41
C ALA A 373 23.24 11.76 -7.96
N ILE A 374 23.40 10.82 -8.86
CA ILE A 374 23.22 9.39 -8.67
C ILE A 374 24.60 8.74 -8.75
N PHE A 375 24.87 7.79 -7.87
CA PHE A 375 26.00 6.87 -7.99
C PHE A 375 25.50 5.46 -8.27
N THR A 376 26.22 4.73 -9.11
CA THR A 376 25.79 3.40 -9.53
C THR A 376 26.96 2.48 -9.83
N SER A 377 26.74 1.16 -9.64
CA SER A 377 27.64 0.09 -10.11
C SER A 377 27.34 -0.32 -11.56
N ILE A 378 26.29 0.24 -12.18
CA ILE A 378 25.83 -0.15 -13.52
C ILE A 378 26.59 0.65 -14.59
N MET A 379 27.38 -0.05 -15.39
CA MET A 379 28.19 0.55 -16.46
C MET A 379 27.58 0.33 -17.85
N ASP A 380 26.71 -0.65 -18.01
CA ASP A 380 26.13 -1.13 -19.27
C ASP A 380 24.75 -0.53 -19.61
N MET A 381 24.25 0.39 -18.80
CA MET A 381 22.97 1.05 -19.01
C MET A 381 23.18 2.52 -19.36
N ASP A 382 22.41 3.03 -20.32
CA ASP A 382 22.39 4.47 -20.64
C ASP A 382 22.03 5.33 -19.43
N ALA A 383 22.65 6.51 -19.28
CA ALA A 383 22.47 7.39 -18.13
C ALA A 383 21.02 7.83 -17.95
N LYS A 384 20.29 8.10 -19.04
CA LYS A 384 18.88 8.46 -19.00
C LYS A 384 18.03 7.35 -18.40
N ASN A 385 18.30 6.10 -18.78
CA ASN A 385 17.62 4.93 -18.25
C ASN A 385 17.91 4.73 -16.74
N VAL A 386 19.15 4.99 -16.29
CA VAL A 386 19.51 4.95 -14.86
C VAL A 386 18.76 6.03 -14.09
N ILE A 387 18.69 7.26 -14.61
CA ILE A 387 17.94 8.37 -14.01
C ILE A 387 16.45 8.02 -13.90
N ASP A 388 15.87 7.51 -14.97
CA ASP A 388 14.45 7.14 -15.00
C ASP A 388 14.13 6.00 -14.04
N LEU A 389 15.03 5.01 -13.96
CA LEU A 389 14.89 3.92 -12.99
C LEU A 389 14.99 4.43 -11.54
N TYR A 390 15.93 5.33 -11.26
CA TYR A 390 16.01 5.95 -9.93
C TYR A 390 14.75 6.77 -9.59
N ARG A 391 14.21 7.52 -10.54
CA ARG A 391 12.96 8.30 -10.34
C ARG A 391 11.77 7.41 -9.98
N LYS A 392 11.75 6.18 -10.50
CA LYS A 392 10.72 5.19 -10.18
C LYS A 392 10.74 4.74 -8.71
N ARG A 393 11.77 5.08 -7.93
CA ARG A 393 11.81 4.89 -6.47
C ARG A 393 10.58 5.46 -5.76
N ASN A 394 9.94 6.47 -6.32
CA ASN A 394 8.68 6.99 -5.79
C ASN A 394 7.60 5.90 -5.63
N ARG A 395 7.76 4.72 -6.26
CA ARG A 395 6.83 3.59 -6.12
C ARG A 395 6.75 3.11 -4.67
N VAL A 396 7.88 2.95 -3.98
CA VAL A 396 7.87 2.53 -2.57
C VAL A 396 7.26 3.59 -1.65
N GLU A 397 7.43 4.88 -1.97
CA GLU A 397 6.75 5.96 -1.23
C GLU A 397 5.21 5.89 -1.40
N HIS A 398 4.73 5.48 -2.57
CA HIS A 398 3.30 5.22 -2.81
C HIS A 398 2.80 4.03 -1.99
N CYS A 399 3.61 2.97 -1.81
CA CYS A 399 3.27 1.86 -0.91
C CYS A 399 3.00 2.37 0.51
N PHE A 400 3.93 3.15 1.07
CA PHE A 400 3.77 3.73 2.40
C PHE A 400 2.59 4.67 2.51
N ARG A 401 2.38 5.52 1.49
CA ARG A 401 1.22 6.41 1.44
C ARG A 401 -0.08 5.62 1.50
N THR A 402 -0.20 4.57 0.71
CA THR A 402 -1.39 3.72 0.68
C THR A 402 -1.63 3.08 2.04
N ILE A 403 -0.62 2.41 2.62
CA ILE A 403 -0.72 1.75 3.93
C ILE A 403 -1.19 2.74 5.02
N ASN A 404 -0.66 3.95 5.00
CA ASN A 404 -1.02 4.99 5.97
C ASN A 404 -2.40 5.61 5.70
N THR A 405 -2.80 5.80 4.43
CA THR A 405 -4.08 6.44 4.07
C THR A 405 -5.27 5.55 4.37
N VAL A 406 -5.11 4.24 4.16
CA VAL A 406 -6.19 3.26 4.39
C VAL A 406 -6.14 2.62 5.78
N ASP A 407 -5.31 3.12 6.69
CA ASP A 407 -5.13 2.64 8.05
C ASP A 407 -4.85 1.12 8.15
N MET A 408 -4.10 0.58 7.17
CA MET A 408 -3.93 -0.86 7.01
C MET A 408 -3.31 -1.56 8.24
N ALA A 409 -2.45 -0.87 8.98
CA ALA A 409 -1.86 -1.38 10.20
C ALA A 409 -2.36 -0.66 11.48
N PHE A 410 -3.12 0.42 11.35
CA PHE A 410 -3.63 1.17 12.51
C PHE A 410 -4.99 0.62 13.00
N PRO A 411 -5.27 0.64 14.32
CA PRO A 411 -4.37 0.96 15.43
C PRO A 411 -3.46 -0.22 15.81
N ILE A 412 -2.22 0.09 16.23
CA ILE A 412 -1.30 -0.91 16.77
C ILE A 412 -1.40 -0.88 18.29
N TYR A 413 -2.06 -1.89 18.86
CA TYR A 413 -2.22 -2.05 20.31
C TYR A 413 -1.98 -3.51 20.69
N HIS A 414 -0.74 -3.83 21.09
CA HIS A 414 -0.39 -5.16 21.53
C HIS A 414 0.62 -5.11 22.68
N TRP A 415 0.46 -5.96 23.68
CA TRP A 415 1.30 -5.99 24.86
C TRP A 415 2.70 -6.56 24.61
N THR A 416 2.83 -7.51 23.67
CA THR A 416 4.11 -8.17 23.43
C THR A 416 4.73 -7.74 22.09
N PRO A 417 6.07 -7.65 22.03
CA PRO A 417 6.80 -7.40 20.79
C PRO A 417 6.44 -8.38 19.66
N GLN A 418 6.27 -9.66 20.00
CA GLN A 418 5.89 -10.71 19.05
C GLN A 418 4.53 -10.39 18.40
N LYS A 419 3.50 -10.03 19.18
CA LYS A 419 2.18 -9.68 18.63
C LYS A 419 2.19 -8.42 17.77
N ILE A 420 3.07 -7.46 18.05
CA ILE A 420 3.27 -6.30 17.18
C ILE A 420 3.85 -6.75 15.84
N ARG A 421 4.88 -7.60 15.84
CA ARG A 421 5.47 -8.12 14.59
C ARG A 421 4.45 -8.89 13.76
N VAL A 422 3.67 -9.78 14.38
CA VAL A 422 2.61 -10.53 13.69
C VAL A 422 1.52 -9.61 13.15
N HIS A 423 1.12 -8.60 13.91
CA HIS A 423 0.14 -7.60 13.44
C HIS A 423 0.66 -6.83 12.23
N MET A 424 1.90 -6.37 12.28
CA MET A 424 2.54 -5.69 11.15
C MET A 424 2.67 -6.63 9.95
N PHE A 425 3.07 -7.86 10.16
CA PHE A 425 3.17 -8.88 9.13
C PHE A 425 1.82 -9.11 8.43
N PHE A 426 0.74 -9.33 9.17
CA PHE A 426 -0.60 -9.48 8.61
C PHE A 426 -1.06 -8.24 7.85
N SER A 427 -0.73 -7.06 8.35
CA SER A 427 -1.07 -5.80 7.70
C SER A 427 -0.33 -5.60 6.38
N LEU A 428 0.94 -5.97 6.32
CA LEU A 428 1.74 -5.89 5.10
C LEU A 428 1.36 -6.98 4.09
N MET A 429 0.91 -8.17 4.56
CA MET A 429 0.26 -9.15 3.69
C MET A 429 -1.08 -8.67 3.14
N ALA A 430 -1.87 -7.92 3.91
CA ALA A 430 -3.08 -7.27 3.39
C ALA A 430 -2.73 -6.23 2.31
N TYR A 431 -1.63 -5.51 2.46
CA TYR A 431 -1.12 -4.62 1.43
C TYR A 431 -0.69 -5.39 0.17
N LEU A 432 -0.04 -6.55 0.31
CA LEU A 432 0.28 -7.42 -0.83
C LEU A 432 -0.99 -7.83 -1.61
N PHE A 433 -2.05 -8.22 -0.90
CA PHE A 433 -3.33 -8.55 -1.53
C PHE A 433 -3.91 -7.35 -2.28
N LEU A 434 -3.89 -6.16 -1.67
CA LEU A 434 -4.34 -4.93 -2.34
C LEU A 434 -3.54 -4.64 -3.62
N ALA A 435 -2.22 -4.80 -3.57
CA ALA A 435 -1.36 -4.60 -4.73
C ALA A 435 -1.67 -5.59 -5.86
N LEU A 436 -1.90 -6.86 -5.54
CA LEU A 436 -2.29 -7.89 -6.52
C LEU A 436 -3.67 -7.60 -7.12
N ILE A 437 -4.66 -7.24 -6.31
CA ILE A 437 -6.00 -6.82 -6.77
C ILE A 437 -5.89 -5.61 -7.68
N TYR A 438 -5.12 -4.60 -7.26
CA TYR A 438 -4.87 -3.40 -8.07
C TYR A 438 -4.31 -3.75 -9.44
N ASN A 439 -3.29 -4.61 -9.52
CA ASN A 439 -2.67 -4.97 -10.80
C ASN A 439 -3.65 -5.72 -11.72
N GLU A 440 -4.52 -6.57 -11.20
CA GLU A 440 -5.59 -7.24 -11.97
C GLU A 440 -6.56 -6.23 -12.61
N ILE A 441 -6.80 -5.09 -11.97
CA ILE A 441 -7.73 -4.08 -12.43
C ILE A 441 -7.01 -3.05 -13.32
N HIS A 442 -5.87 -2.54 -12.87
CA HIS A 442 -5.10 -1.50 -13.55
C HIS A 442 -4.65 -1.92 -14.95
N SER A 443 -4.38 -3.21 -15.16
CA SER A 443 -4.08 -3.76 -16.48
C SER A 443 -5.26 -3.63 -17.49
N ARG A 444 -6.47 -3.38 -17.01
CA ARG A 444 -7.69 -3.22 -17.82
C ARG A 444 -8.22 -1.78 -17.83
N ASP A 445 -7.92 -1.02 -16.80
CA ASP A 445 -8.30 0.38 -16.64
C ASP A 445 -7.23 1.15 -15.86
N GLU A 446 -6.39 1.88 -16.58
CA GLU A 446 -5.27 2.66 -16.03
C GLU A 446 -5.72 3.85 -15.16
N SER A 447 -6.98 4.24 -15.20
CA SER A 447 -7.52 5.34 -14.37
C SER A 447 -7.65 4.96 -12.90
N VAL A 448 -7.69 3.65 -12.59
CA VAL A 448 -7.81 3.14 -11.23
C VAL A 448 -6.47 3.28 -10.50
N SER A 449 -6.50 3.87 -9.32
CA SER A 449 -5.36 3.98 -8.42
C SER A 449 -5.38 2.91 -7.32
N LEU A 450 -4.22 2.65 -6.71
CA LEU A 450 -4.08 1.68 -5.61
C LEU A 450 -5.06 1.98 -4.44
N ILE A 451 -5.22 3.24 -4.07
CA ILE A 451 -6.13 3.67 -2.99
C ILE A 451 -7.60 3.54 -3.42
N SER A 452 -7.93 3.95 -4.67
CA SER A 452 -9.32 3.91 -5.14
C SER A 452 -9.85 2.49 -5.33
N THR A 453 -8.97 1.50 -5.53
CA THR A 453 -9.33 0.08 -5.61
C THR A 453 -10.15 -0.37 -4.39
N MET A 454 -9.75 0.03 -3.18
CA MET A 454 -10.52 -0.28 -1.96
C MET A 454 -11.92 0.33 -1.96
N GLY A 455 -12.05 1.57 -2.44
CA GLY A 455 -13.36 2.23 -2.57
C GLY A 455 -14.29 1.46 -3.49
N TYR A 456 -13.80 1.07 -4.66
CA TYR A 456 -14.59 0.32 -5.64
C TYR A 456 -14.96 -1.09 -5.18
N MET A 457 -14.13 -1.76 -4.38
CA MET A 457 -14.51 -3.03 -3.76
C MET A 457 -15.67 -2.88 -2.78
N LYS A 458 -15.77 -1.75 -2.05
CA LYS A 458 -16.90 -1.46 -1.16
C LYS A 458 -18.23 -1.27 -1.90
N ASP A 459 -18.19 -0.99 -3.19
CA ASP A 459 -19.36 -0.87 -4.06
C ASP A 459 -19.97 -2.22 -4.46
N ILE A 460 -19.39 -3.34 -4.02
CA ILE A 460 -19.87 -4.70 -4.34
C ILE A 460 -20.54 -5.31 -3.10
N ASN A 461 -21.83 -5.57 -3.23
CA ASN A 461 -22.65 -6.20 -2.19
C ASN A 461 -23.22 -7.54 -2.66
N LEU A 462 -23.49 -8.44 -1.72
CA LEU A 462 -24.31 -9.62 -1.94
C LEU A 462 -25.64 -9.46 -1.23
N ASN A 463 -26.71 -9.50 -2.02
CA ASN A 463 -28.08 -9.37 -1.55
C ASN A 463 -28.72 -10.77 -1.51
N TYR A 464 -29.16 -11.18 -0.34
CA TYR A 464 -29.85 -12.41 -0.08
C TYR A 464 -31.34 -12.14 0.09
N ALA A 465 -32.17 -12.83 -0.67
CA ALA A 465 -33.61 -12.86 -0.49
C ALA A 465 -34.01 -14.29 -0.14
N ALA A 466 -34.47 -14.50 1.07
CA ALA A 466 -34.93 -15.82 1.54
C ALA A 466 -36.45 -15.81 1.72
N ARG A 467 -37.14 -16.81 1.16
CA ARG A 467 -38.57 -17.08 1.33
C ARG A 467 -38.77 -18.56 1.61
N GLY A 468 -39.21 -18.91 2.79
CA GLY A 468 -39.30 -20.30 3.21
C GLY A 468 -37.96 -21.02 3.08
N LYS A 469 -37.89 -22.06 2.25
CA LYS A 469 -36.66 -22.83 1.95
C LYS A 469 -35.89 -22.28 0.72
N SER A 470 -36.44 -21.32 0.01
CA SER A 470 -35.81 -20.77 -1.19
C SER A 470 -34.94 -19.58 -0.83
N VAL A 471 -33.68 -19.60 -1.27
CA VAL A 471 -32.74 -18.51 -1.13
C VAL A 471 -32.26 -18.08 -2.50
N THR A 472 -32.34 -16.79 -2.77
CA THR A 472 -31.78 -16.17 -3.98
C THR A 472 -30.66 -15.25 -3.57
N VAL A 473 -29.49 -15.41 -4.20
CA VAL A 473 -28.32 -14.55 -3.99
C VAL A 473 -28.06 -13.74 -5.24
N ARG A 474 -27.84 -12.44 -5.09
CA ARG A 474 -27.52 -11.55 -6.21
C ARG A 474 -26.34 -10.65 -5.83
N MET A 475 -25.32 -10.64 -6.68
CA MET A 475 -24.24 -9.67 -6.59
C MET A 475 -24.70 -8.33 -7.22
N GLU A 476 -24.50 -7.25 -6.47
CA GLU A 476 -24.77 -5.87 -6.89
C GLU A 476 -23.44 -5.10 -6.95
N CYS A 477 -23.18 -4.50 -8.12
CA CYS A 477 -22.05 -3.62 -8.35
C CYS A 477 -22.56 -2.21 -8.66
N LYS A 478 -22.21 -1.23 -7.81
CA LYS A 478 -22.80 0.13 -7.87
C LYS A 478 -22.14 1.03 -8.91
N SER A 479 -20.91 0.75 -9.32
CA SER A 479 -20.13 1.52 -10.29
C SER A 479 -19.63 0.64 -11.44
N ASP A 480 -19.21 1.26 -12.56
CA ASP A 480 -18.67 0.49 -13.69
C ASP A 480 -17.33 -0.16 -13.35
N ILE A 481 -16.52 0.51 -12.51
CA ILE A 481 -15.27 -0.10 -12.01
C ILE A 481 -15.57 -1.29 -11.10
N SER A 482 -16.57 -1.21 -10.22
CA SER A 482 -16.97 -2.38 -9.40
C SER A 482 -17.49 -3.55 -10.24
N LYS A 483 -18.18 -3.28 -11.36
CA LYS A 483 -18.56 -4.31 -12.36
C LYS A 483 -17.33 -4.90 -13.05
N LEU A 484 -16.32 -4.05 -13.37
CA LEU A 484 -15.05 -4.49 -13.93
C LEU A 484 -14.32 -5.43 -12.95
N ILE A 485 -14.25 -5.07 -11.67
CA ILE A 485 -13.70 -5.90 -10.60
C ILE A 485 -14.40 -7.27 -10.55
N GLY A 486 -15.73 -7.27 -10.49
CA GLY A 486 -16.53 -8.49 -10.45
C GLY A 486 -16.27 -9.43 -11.63
N LYS A 487 -16.15 -8.87 -12.84
CA LYS A 487 -15.87 -9.64 -14.06
C LYS A 487 -14.42 -10.08 -14.16
N ALA A 488 -13.46 -9.19 -13.89
CA ALA A 488 -12.03 -9.46 -14.04
C ALA A 488 -11.56 -10.59 -13.15
N MET A 489 -12.11 -10.68 -11.94
CA MET A 489 -11.80 -11.70 -10.94
C MET A 489 -12.84 -12.81 -10.86
N ASN A 490 -13.87 -12.80 -11.72
CA ASN A 490 -14.95 -13.78 -11.70
C ASN A 490 -15.52 -14.01 -10.29
N LEU A 491 -15.84 -12.90 -9.58
CA LEU A 491 -16.21 -12.95 -8.16
C LEU A 491 -17.48 -13.77 -7.88
N GLU A 492 -18.38 -13.91 -8.87
CA GLU A 492 -19.57 -14.75 -8.72
C GLU A 492 -19.22 -16.22 -8.46
N SER A 493 -18.12 -16.72 -9.01
CA SER A 493 -17.66 -18.10 -8.77
C SER A 493 -17.10 -18.32 -7.36
N MET A 494 -16.84 -17.26 -6.60
CA MET A 494 -16.37 -17.32 -5.21
C MET A 494 -17.51 -17.34 -4.19
N ILE A 495 -18.77 -17.19 -4.65
CA ILE A 495 -19.94 -17.21 -3.78
C ILE A 495 -20.23 -18.65 -3.39
N LYS A 496 -20.30 -18.94 -2.10
CA LYS A 496 -20.76 -20.22 -1.60
C LYS A 496 -22.29 -20.30 -1.76
N GLU A 497 -22.76 -21.38 -2.37
CA GLU A 497 -24.17 -21.71 -2.48
C GLU A 497 -24.79 -22.07 -1.12
#